data_666de1e0c961f12fc7bcd54a8707ede4
#
_entry.id   666de1e0c961f12fc7bcd54a8707ede4
#
_cell.length_a   1.000
_cell.length_b   1.000
_cell.length_c   1.000
_cell.angle_alpha   90.00
_cell.angle_beta   90.00
_cell.angle_gamma   90.00
#
_symmetry.space_group_name_H-M   'P 1'
#
loop_
_entity.id
_entity.type
_entity.pdbx_description
1 polymer ?
#
loop_
_entity_poly.entity_id
_entity_poly.type
_entity_poly.pdbx_seq_one_letter_code
_entity_poly.pdbx_strand_id
1 'polypeptide(L)'
;MATIKDVAKLAGVSVATVSRVINQSPKAGAESVRAVQAAMKELAYRPNAAARALVSQSSDIVGVLVGDVSDPFFGSLVKAADEVAHQHGKHLLIGNGYHRQEDERRGIELLMNSRCDACVIHAKALSDEELRGYAAEMPSMVFINRIIPGLENRCVALDNRRGSQLATQYLLKQGHRHIACLSSSHTIEDSTQRLAGYRDALAEAGCELPDAYIAAGEPVAEGGEAAMSAILSLSLPVTAVVAYNDFMAAGALSVIEANGLHAPEDISVIGFDDSMIARYIQPRLTTIRYPVDMMAQTATQLALALASSQTLPFCPPCYTPVLVLRHSVMSRFS
;
A
#
# COMPACT_ATOMS: atom_id res chain seq x y z
N MET A 1 -7.71 -12.41 -38.59
CA MET A 1 -6.85 -12.76 -37.46
C MET A 1 -6.66 -14.27 -37.49
N ALA A 2 -5.42 -14.75 -37.46
CA ALA A 2 -5.15 -16.19 -37.49
C ALA A 2 -5.75 -16.87 -36.23
N THR A 3 -6.22 -18.09 -36.39
CA THR A 3 -6.85 -18.88 -35.32
C THR A 3 -5.97 -20.09 -34.96
N ILE A 4 -6.25 -20.74 -33.83
CA ILE A 4 -5.57 -21.97 -33.42
C ILE A 4 -5.74 -23.07 -34.48
N LYS A 5 -6.84 -23.07 -35.27
CA LYS A 5 -7.07 -24.02 -36.35
C LYS A 5 -6.14 -23.75 -37.52
N ASP A 6 -5.83 -22.51 -37.85
CA ASP A 6 -4.90 -22.16 -38.90
C ASP A 6 -3.47 -22.56 -38.54
N VAL A 7 -3.06 -22.39 -37.27
CA VAL A 7 -1.78 -22.85 -36.74
C VAL A 7 -1.69 -24.39 -36.86
N ALA A 8 -2.73 -25.11 -36.45
CA ALA A 8 -2.78 -26.55 -36.53
C ALA A 8 -2.62 -27.05 -37.97
N LYS A 9 -3.33 -26.41 -38.93
CA LYS A 9 -3.26 -26.73 -40.36
C LYS A 9 -1.85 -26.49 -40.93
N LEU A 10 -1.24 -25.32 -40.60
CA LEU A 10 0.10 -24.99 -41.11
C LEU A 10 1.19 -25.87 -40.50
N ALA A 11 1.08 -26.20 -39.21
CA ALA A 11 2.03 -27.07 -38.49
C ALA A 11 1.83 -28.56 -38.78
N GLY A 12 0.79 -28.97 -39.52
CA GLY A 12 0.49 -30.35 -39.79
C GLY A 12 0.12 -31.21 -38.58
N VAL A 13 -0.45 -30.58 -37.53
CA VAL A 13 -0.78 -31.27 -36.28
C VAL A 13 -2.25 -31.02 -35.86
N SER A 14 -2.73 -31.77 -34.88
CA SER A 14 -4.08 -31.53 -34.36
C SER A 14 -4.15 -30.23 -33.52
N VAL A 15 -5.34 -29.63 -33.42
CA VAL A 15 -5.62 -28.47 -32.52
C VAL A 15 -5.25 -28.83 -31.08
N ALA A 16 -5.49 -30.06 -30.66
CA ALA A 16 -5.11 -30.54 -29.32
C ALA A 16 -3.59 -30.55 -29.12
N THR A 17 -2.80 -30.84 -30.16
CA THR A 17 -1.33 -30.77 -30.12
C THR A 17 -0.86 -29.32 -30.03
N VAL A 18 -1.46 -28.42 -30.83
CA VAL A 18 -1.17 -26.95 -30.71
C VAL A 18 -1.45 -26.46 -29.29
N SER A 19 -2.60 -26.82 -28.72
CA SER A 19 -2.96 -26.46 -27.35
C SER A 19 -1.95 -26.99 -26.33
N ARG A 20 -1.48 -28.23 -26.46
CA ARG A 20 -0.43 -28.82 -25.60
C ARG A 20 0.89 -28.06 -25.71
N VAL A 21 1.28 -27.64 -26.91
CA VAL A 21 2.51 -26.87 -27.14
C VAL A 21 2.37 -25.47 -26.51
N ILE A 22 1.25 -24.80 -26.73
CA ILE A 22 0.98 -23.46 -26.13
C ILE A 22 1.02 -23.52 -24.60
N ASN A 23 0.47 -24.59 -24.01
CA ASN A 23 0.43 -24.80 -22.56
C ASN A 23 1.69 -25.49 -22.00
N GLN A 24 2.77 -25.61 -22.79
CA GLN A 24 4.04 -26.19 -22.40
C GLN A 24 3.91 -27.62 -21.78
N SER A 25 2.93 -28.37 -22.22
CA SER A 25 2.67 -29.71 -21.69
C SER A 25 3.87 -30.65 -21.96
N PRO A 26 4.34 -31.37 -20.93
CA PRO A 26 5.43 -32.37 -21.11
C PRO A 26 5.08 -33.47 -22.10
N LYS A 27 3.81 -33.61 -22.50
CA LYS A 27 3.34 -34.58 -23.50
C LYS A 27 3.49 -34.08 -24.95
N ALA A 28 4.02 -32.85 -25.17
CA ALA A 28 4.28 -32.32 -26.50
C ALA A 28 5.67 -32.77 -26.98
N GLY A 29 5.73 -33.57 -28.05
CA GLY A 29 7.00 -33.98 -28.63
C GLY A 29 7.80 -32.82 -29.21
N ALA A 30 9.14 -32.86 -29.14
CA ALA A 30 10.04 -31.78 -29.56
C ALA A 30 9.84 -31.37 -31.04
N GLU A 31 9.48 -32.27 -31.92
CA GLU A 31 9.19 -32.00 -33.32
C GLU A 31 7.90 -31.18 -33.47
N SER A 32 6.84 -31.59 -32.78
CA SER A 32 5.57 -30.83 -32.75
C SER A 32 5.74 -29.42 -32.15
N VAL A 33 6.57 -29.28 -31.12
CA VAL A 33 6.89 -27.98 -30.53
C VAL A 33 7.52 -27.05 -31.57
N ARG A 34 8.54 -27.54 -32.30
CA ARG A 34 9.20 -26.74 -33.35
C ARG A 34 8.26 -26.34 -34.48
N ALA A 35 7.45 -27.30 -34.97
CA ALA A 35 6.49 -27.07 -36.08
C ALA A 35 5.43 -26.03 -35.69
N VAL A 36 4.85 -26.16 -34.48
CA VAL A 36 3.83 -25.23 -33.98
C VAL A 36 4.41 -23.84 -33.75
N GLN A 37 5.60 -23.72 -33.16
CA GLN A 37 6.25 -22.40 -32.94
C GLN A 37 6.58 -21.72 -34.28
N ALA A 38 7.02 -22.42 -35.28
CA ALA A 38 7.28 -21.92 -36.63
C ALA A 38 5.96 -21.40 -37.26
N ALA A 39 4.89 -22.18 -37.21
CA ALA A 39 3.58 -21.82 -37.75
C ALA A 39 2.99 -20.61 -37.01
N MET A 40 3.11 -20.53 -35.68
CA MET A 40 2.67 -19.37 -34.92
C MET A 40 3.41 -18.09 -35.31
N LYS A 41 4.72 -18.16 -35.54
CA LYS A 41 5.54 -17.04 -35.99
C LYS A 41 5.15 -16.57 -37.39
N GLU A 42 4.98 -17.50 -38.32
CA GLU A 42 4.59 -17.22 -39.71
C GLU A 42 3.21 -16.55 -39.81
N LEU A 43 2.25 -17.05 -39.05
CA LEU A 43 0.88 -16.54 -39.02
C LEU A 43 0.73 -15.31 -38.09
N ALA A 44 1.80 -14.82 -37.44
CA ALA A 44 1.73 -13.83 -36.38
C ALA A 44 0.63 -14.13 -35.34
N TYR A 45 0.41 -15.45 -35.09
CA TYR A 45 -0.60 -15.89 -34.15
C TYR A 45 -0.13 -15.71 -32.72
N ARG A 46 -0.94 -15.01 -31.94
CA ARG A 46 -0.76 -14.91 -30.47
C ARG A 46 -1.87 -15.70 -29.78
N PRO A 47 -1.52 -16.61 -28.86
CA PRO A 47 -2.51 -17.33 -28.08
C PRO A 47 -3.41 -16.35 -27.33
N ASN A 48 -4.71 -16.58 -27.38
CA ASN A 48 -5.67 -15.77 -26.64
C ASN A 48 -5.57 -16.12 -25.13
N ALA A 49 -5.11 -15.16 -24.31
CA ALA A 49 -4.96 -15.35 -22.86
C ALA A 49 -6.29 -15.71 -22.19
N ALA A 50 -7.41 -15.07 -22.62
CA ALA A 50 -8.74 -15.38 -22.08
C ALA A 50 -9.18 -16.83 -22.40
N ALA A 51 -8.86 -17.33 -23.60
CA ALA A 51 -9.15 -18.72 -23.97
C ALA A 51 -8.28 -19.73 -23.18
N ARG A 52 -7.04 -19.34 -22.86
CA ARG A 52 -6.17 -20.18 -21.99
C ARG A 52 -6.70 -20.21 -20.56
N ALA A 53 -7.05 -19.05 -20.00
CA ALA A 53 -7.59 -18.94 -18.65
C ALA A 53 -8.86 -19.79 -18.45
N LEU A 54 -9.70 -19.94 -19.50
CA LEU A 54 -10.86 -20.82 -19.47
C LEU A 54 -10.51 -22.31 -19.35
N VAL A 55 -9.37 -22.71 -19.91
CA VAL A 55 -8.91 -24.12 -19.89
C VAL A 55 -8.07 -24.43 -18.66
N SER A 56 -7.19 -23.52 -18.27
CA SER A 56 -6.30 -23.67 -17.10
C SER A 56 -6.98 -23.32 -15.78
N GLN A 57 -8.13 -22.65 -15.81
CA GLN A 57 -8.79 -22.05 -14.64
C GLN A 57 -7.88 -21.06 -13.87
N SER A 58 -6.84 -20.52 -14.53
CA SER A 58 -5.93 -19.50 -13.99
C SER A 58 -5.68 -18.46 -15.07
N SER A 59 -5.67 -17.19 -14.67
CA SER A 59 -5.36 -16.06 -15.53
C SER A 59 -3.88 -15.68 -15.48
N ASP A 60 -3.14 -16.22 -14.52
CA ASP A 60 -1.76 -15.85 -14.17
C ASP A 60 -1.65 -14.37 -13.76
N ILE A 61 -2.73 -13.79 -13.21
CA ILE A 61 -2.81 -12.39 -12.81
C ILE A 61 -3.13 -12.31 -11.31
N VAL A 62 -2.39 -11.45 -10.61
CA VAL A 62 -2.71 -10.97 -9.26
C VAL A 62 -3.23 -9.55 -9.39
N GLY A 63 -4.41 -9.28 -8.85
CA GLY A 63 -4.99 -7.95 -8.78
C GLY A 63 -4.48 -7.19 -7.56
N VAL A 64 -4.14 -5.92 -7.73
CA VAL A 64 -3.76 -5.04 -6.62
C VAL A 64 -4.55 -3.74 -6.74
N LEU A 65 -5.39 -3.42 -5.74
CA LEU A 65 -6.01 -2.11 -5.62
C LEU A 65 -5.21 -1.28 -4.64
N VAL A 66 -4.83 -0.07 -5.06
CA VAL A 66 -4.12 0.93 -4.23
C VAL A 66 -4.91 2.22 -4.15
N GLY A 67 -4.50 3.14 -3.26
CA GLY A 67 -5.07 4.48 -3.21
C GLY A 67 -4.76 5.26 -4.48
N ASP A 68 -3.49 5.58 -4.69
CA ASP A 68 -2.98 6.23 -5.89
C ASP A 68 -1.56 5.71 -6.20
N VAL A 69 -1.37 5.10 -7.37
CA VAL A 69 -0.07 4.55 -7.77
C VAL A 69 1.02 5.63 -7.94
N SER A 70 0.65 6.89 -8.06
CA SER A 70 1.60 8.00 -8.13
C SER A 70 2.23 8.34 -6.77
N ASP A 71 1.60 7.94 -5.67
CA ASP A 71 2.18 8.06 -4.34
C ASP A 71 3.29 7.00 -4.16
N PRO A 72 4.54 7.42 -3.83
CA PRO A 72 5.67 6.49 -3.63
C PRO A 72 5.43 5.42 -2.55
N PHE A 73 4.56 5.67 -1.58
CA PHE A 73 4.14 4.66 -0.61
C PHE A 73 3.46 3.48 -1.31
N PHE A 74 2.48 3.75 -2.19
CA PHE A 74 1.83 2.69 -2.95
C PHE A 74 2.74 2.11 -4.04
N GLY A 75 3.68 2.90 -4.58
CA GLY A 75 4.73 2.38 -5.46
C GLY A 75 5.57 1.27 -4.80
N SER A 76 5.93 1.43 -3.53
CA SER A 76 6.64 0.41 -2.74
C SER A 76 5.77 -0.83 -2.50
N LEU A 77 4.49 -0.65 -2.18
CA LEU A 77 3.52 -1.75 -2.03
C LEU A 77 3.41 -2.58 -3.32
N VAL A 78 3.20 -1.89 -4.45
CA VAL A 78 3.06 -2.53 -5.77
C VAL A 78 4.32 -3.29 -6.13
N LYS A 79 5.50 -2.71 -5.93
CA LYS A 79 6.78 -3.38 -6.18
C LYS A 79 6.93 -4.66 -5.37
N ALA A 80 6.64 -4.62 -4.08
CA ALA A 80 6.75 -5.77 -3.20
C ALA A 80 5.73 -6.88 -3.58
N ALA A 81 4.52 -6.50 -3.99
CA ALA A 81 3.53 -7.44 -4.50
C ALA A 81 3.96 -8.07 -5.84
N ASP A 82 4.57 -7.27 -6.73
CA ASP A 82 5.09 -7.75 -8.02
C ASP A 82 6.22 -8.76 -7.86
N GLU A 83 7.14 -8.51 -6.93
CA GLU A 83 8.23 -9.46 -6.62
C GLU A 83 7.69 -10.84 -6.22
N VAL A 84 6.63 -10.88 -5.38
CA VAL A 84 5.99 -12.14 -4.98
C VAL A 84 5.23 -12.77 -6.15
N ALA A 85 4.46 -11.98 -6.90
CA ALA A 85 3.73 -12.49 -8.06
C ALA A 85 4.68 -13.09 -9.11
N HIS A 86 5.79 -12.41 -9.40
CA HIS A 86 6.81 -12.86 -10.34
C HIS A 86 7.44 -14.19 -9.92
N GLN A 87 7.76 -14.38 -8.63
CA GLN A 87 8.26 -15.64 -8.08
C GLN A 87 7.29 -16.81 -8.31
N HIS A 88 5.99 -16.53 -8.44
CA HIS A 88 4.94 -17.50 -8.73
C HIS A 88 4.55 -17.57 -10.21
N GLY A 89 5.32 -16.92 -11.09
CA GLY A 89 5.06 -16.91 -12.55
C GLY A 89 3.82 -16.08 -12.93
N LYS A 90 3.41 -15.13 -12.10
CA LYS A 90 2.23 -14.31 -12.30
C LYS A 90 2.59 -12.84 -12.60
N HIS A 91 1.62 -12.09 -13.10
CA HIS A 91 1.72 -10.67 -13.42
C HIS A 91 0.77 -9.86 -12.54
N LEU A 92 1.03 -8.55 -12.35
CA LEU A 92 0.10 -7.67 -11.67
C LEU A 92 -0.87 -6.98 -12.64
N LEU A 93 -2.11 -6.81 -12.16
CA LEU A 93 -3.08 -5.85 -12.67
C LEU A 93 -3.38 -4.86 -11.54
N ILE A 94 -3.14 -3.56 -11.79
CA ILE A 94 -3.26 -2.52 -10.78
C ILE A 94 -4.52 -1.70 -11.03
N GLY A 95 -5.30 -1.47 -9.97
CA GLY A 95 -6.41 -0.52 -9.94
C GLY A 95 -6.11 0.61 -8.95
N ASN A 96 -6.63 1.81 -9.21
CA ASN A 96 -6.59 2.96 -8.29
C ASN A 96 -7.98 3.21 -7.71
N GLY A 97 -8.05 3.44 -6.39
CA GLY A 97 -9.30 3.69 -5.66
C GLY A 97 -9.46 5.13 -5.18
N TYR A 98 -8.37 5.92 -5.14
CA TYR A 98 -8.33 7.33 -4.76
C TYR A 98 -9.07 7.67 -3.45
N HIS A 99 -9.22 6.67 -2.57
CA HIS A 99 -10.02 6.78 -1.33
C HIS A 99 -11.44 7.30 -1.57
N ARG A 100 -12.03 6.95 -2.72
CA ARG A 100 -13.40 7.29 -3.09
C ARG A 100 -14.20 6.02 -3.35
N GLN A 101 -15.40 5.94 -2.78
CA GLN A 101 -16.24 4.73 -2.84
C GLN A 101 -16.47 4.22 -4.26
N GLU A 102 -16.79 5.12 -5.19
CA GLU A 102 -17.06 4.74 -6.59
C GLU A 102 -15.82 4.18 -7.28
N ASP A 103 -14.66 4.78 -7.05
CA ASP A 103 -13.41 4.36 -7.68
C ASP A 103 -12.89 3.06 -7.06
N GLU A 104 -13.00 2.89 -5.73
CA GLU A 104 -12.67 1.63 -5.05
C GLU A 104 -13.57 0.49 -5.56
N ARG A 105 -14.89 0.72 -5.67
CA ARG A 105 -15.85 -0.25 -6.22
C ARG A 105 -15.51 -0.63 -7.64
N ARG A 106 -15.33 0.36 -8.51
CA ARG A 106 -14.95 0.16 -9.92
C ARG A 106 -13.62 -0.58 -10.05
N GLY A 107 -12.64 -0.26 -9.20
CA GLY A 107 -11.34 -0.93 -9.18
C GLY A 107 -11.45 -2.40 -8.80
N ILE A 108 -12.20 -2.75 -7.74
CA ILE A 108 -12.43 -4.14 -7.33
C ILE A 108 -13.16 -4.91 -8.44
N GLU A 109 -14.23 -4.34 -8.99
CA GLU A 109 -14.99 -4.97 -10.09
C GLU A 109 -14.11 -5.20 -11.34
N LEU A 110 -13.23 -4.26 -11.68
CA LEU A 110 -12.27 -4.43 -12.76
C LEU A 110 -11.38 -5.65 -12.52
N LEU A 111 -10.82 -5.79 -11.31
CA LEU A 111 -9.94 -6.91 -10.95
C LEU A 111 -10.70 -8.25 -10.99
N MET A 112 -11.91 -8.31 -10.46
CA MET A 112 -12.76 -9.49 -10.49
C MET A 112 -13.17 -9.88 -11.92
N ASN A 113 -13.61 -8.91 -12.72
CA ASN A 113 -13.99 -9.12 -14.12
C ASN A 113 -12.79 -9.54 -14.98
N SER A 114 -11.58 -9.13 -14.63
CA SER A 114 -10.32 -9.57 -15.26
C SER A 114 -9.93 -10.99 -14.82
N ARG A 115 -10.73 -11.63 -13.95
CA ARG A 115 -10.49 -12.98 -13.43
C ARG A 115 -9.13 -13.13 -12.79
N CYS A 116 -8.68 -12.13 -12.02
CA CYS A 116 -7.46 -12.27 -11.23
C CYS A 116 -7.54 -13.52 -10.35
N ASP A 117 -6.45 -14.28 -10.28
CA ASP A 117 -6.40 -15.51 -9.47
C ASP A 117 -6.43 -15.19 -7.97
N ALA A 118 -5.86 -14.04 -7.60
CA ALA A 118 -5.79 -13.53 -6.24
C ALA A 118 -5.87 -11.99 -6.27
N CYS A 119 -6.34 -11.37 -5.19
CA CYS A 119 -6.38 -9.91 -5.07
C CYS A 119 -5.87 -9.43 -3.72
N VAL A 120 -5.08 -8.34 -3.75
CA VAL A 120 -4.69 -7.54 -2.58
C VAL A 120 -5.37 -6.19 -2.67
N ILE A 121 -6.19 -5.86 -1.69
CA ILE A 121 -7.10 -4.71 -1.75
C ILE A 121 -6.75 -3.71 -0.64
N HIS A 122 -6.34 -2.50 -1.03
CA HIS A 122 -6.27 -1.33 -0.17
C HIS A 122 -7.50 -0.46 -0.43
N ALA A 123 -8.57 -0.68 0.33
CA ALA A 123 -9.82 0.07 0.23
C ALA A 123 -10.17 0.69 1.59
N LYS A 124 -10.37 2.00 1.63
CA LYS A 124 -10.62 2.77 2.85
C LYS A 124 -12.00 3.45 2.87
N ALA A 125 -12.60 3.66 1.69
CA ALA A 125 -13.86 4.37 1.56
C ALA A 125 -15.09 3.44 1.56
N LEU A 126 -14.94 2.18 1.13
CA LEU A 126 -16.01 1.20 1.16
C LEU A 126 -16.31 0.71 2.58
N SER A 127 -17.57 0.36 2.83
CA SER A 127 -18.00 -0.24 4.10
C SER A 127 -17.46 -1.66 4.30
N ASP A 128 -17.36 -2.11 5.55
CA ASP A 128 -16.99 -3.49 5.87
C ASP A 128 -17.98 -4.50 5.27
N GLU A 129 -19.27 -4.15 5.18
CA GLU A 129 -20.31 -5.00 4.60
C GLU A 129 -20.08 -5.22 3.09
N GLU A 130 -19.78 -4.15 2.33
CA GLU A 130 -19.48 -4.25 0.91
C GLU A 130 -18.21 -5.09 0.67
N LEU A 131 -17.15 -4.86 1.47
CA LEU A 131 -15.90 -5.61 1.35
C LEU A 131 -16.08 -7.09 1.72
N ARG A 132 -16.93 -7.41 2.70
CA ARG A 132 -17.32 -8.81 2.98
C ARG A 132 -18.08 -9.44 1.82
N GLY A 133 -18.93 -8.69 1.13
CA GLY A 133 -19.61 -9.13 -0.09
C GLY A 133 -18.62 -9.57 -1.17
N TYR A 134 -17.67 -8.71 -1.51
CA TYR A 134 -16.61 -9.04 -2.49
C TYR A 134 -15.74 -10.22 -2.05
N ALA A 135 -15.39 -10.29 -0.77
CA ALA A 135 -14.60 -11.40 -0.23
C ALA A 135 -15.35 -12.76 -0.26
N ALA A 136 -16.68 -12.74 -0.19
CA ALA A 136 -17.50 -13.95 -0.33
C ALA A 136 -17.51 -14.44 -1.78
N GLU A 137 -17.53 -13.52 -2.76
CA GLU A 137 -17.48 -13.86 -4.19
C GLU A 137 -16.06 -14.29 -4.63
N MET A 138 -15.01 -13.71 -4.01
CA MET A 138 -13.62 -14.01 -4.31
C MET A 138 -12.86 -14.44 -3.04
N PRO A 139 -12.82 -15.75 -2.73
CA PRO A 139 -12.15 -16.27 -1.53
C PRO A 139 -10.65 -15.96 -1.42
N SER A 140 -9.98 -15.66 -2.52
CA SER A 140 -8.56 -15.28 -2.61
C SER A 140 -8.32 -13.76 -2.50
N MET A 141 -9.30 -12.99 -2.01
CA MET A 141 -9.17 -11.56 -1.72
C MET A 141 -8.62 -11.34 -0.32
N VAL A 142 -7.57 -10.55 -0.22
CA VAL A 142 -6.88 -10.14 1.02
C VAL A 142 -6.90 -8.62 1.13
N PHE A 143 -7.13 -8.11 2.33
CA PHE A 143 -7.16 -6.69 2.62
C PHE A 143 -5.87 -6.25 3.28
N ILE A 144 -5.32 -5.14 2.82
CA ILE A 144 -4.09 -4.56 3.39
C ILE A 144 -4.39 -3.22 4.07
N ASN A 145 -3.74 -3.01 5.21
CA ASN A 145 -3.87 -1.82 6.06
C ASN A 145 -5.30 -1.58 6.58
N ARG A 146 -6.06 -2.64 6.75
CA ARG A 146 -7.41 -2.60 7.34
C ARG A 146 -7.71 -3.94 8.01
N ILE A 147 -8.43 -3.91 9.12
CA ILE A 147 -9.01 -5.12 9.75
C ILE A 147 -10.51 -5.06 9.54
N ILE A 148 -11.06 -6.09 8.90
CA ILE A 148 -12.50 -6.22 8.66
C ILE A 148 -13.04 -7.27 9.60
N PRO A 149 -14.02 -6.94 10.48
CA PRO A 149 -14.62 -7.88 11.39
C PRO A 149 -15.22 -9.09 10.66
N GLY A 150 -14.80 -10.30 11.08
CA GLY A 150 -15.17 -11.57 10.46
C GLY A 150 -14.27 -12.00 9.28
N LEU A 151 -13.30 -11.21 8.89
CA LEU A 151 -12.29 -11.52 7.87
C LEU A 151 -10.85 -11.31 8.37
N GLU A 152 -10.62 -11.36 9.68
CA GLU A 152 -9.32 -11.07 10.30
C GLU A 152 -8.20 -11.94 9.71
N ASN A 153 -8.51 -13.17 9.34
CA ASN A 153 -7.59 -14.11 8.70
C ASN A 153 -7.22 -13.75 7.25
N ARG A 154 -7.84 -12.71 6.68
CA ARG A 154 -7.57 -12.15 5.35
C ARG A 154 -7.16 -10.69 5.40
N CYS A 155 -6.74 -10.19 6.58
CA CYS A 155 -6.37 -8.80 6.78
C CYS A 155 -4.93 -8.71 7.24
N VAL A 156 -4.13 -7.87 6.58
CA VAL A 156 -2.77 -7.52 6.98
C VAL A 156 -2.77 -6.05 7.35
N ALA A 157 -2.54 -5.70 8.60
CA ALA A 157 -2.70 -4.36 9.12
C ALA A 157 -1.48 -3.83 9.87
N LEU A 158 -1.45 -2.52 10.10
CA LEU A 158 -0.51 -1.83 10.97
C LEU A 158 -1.28 -1.20 12.14
N ASP A 159 -0.69 -1.19 13.33
CA ASP A 159 -1.22 -0.45 14.47
C ASP A 159 -0.88 1.05 14.32
N ASN A 160 -1.70 1.77 13.54
CA ASN A 160 -1.56 3.19 13.25
C ASN A 160 -1.65 4.05 14.53
N ARG A 161 -2.56 3.69 15.45
CA ARG A 161 -2.74 4.40 16.72
C ARG A 161 -1.47 4.30 17.57
N ARG A 162 -0.92 3.11 17.72
CA ARG A 162 0.32 2.87 18.45
C ARG A 162 1.51 3.61 17.81
N GLY A 163 1.57 3.67 16.48
CA GLY A 163 2.63 4.38 15.76
C GLY A 163 2.67 5.86 16.12
N SER A 164 1.54 6.55 16.02
CA SER A 164 1.44 7.98 16.37
C SER A 164 1.65 8.22 17.87
N GLN A 165 1.15 7.31 18.72
CA GLN A 165 1.41 7.35 20.16
C GLN A 165 2.91 7.29 20.45
N LEU A 166 3.66 6.38 19.81
CA LEU A 166 5.11 6.26 19.97
C LEU A 166 5.86 7.54 19.55
N ALA A 167 5.47 8.15 18.41
CA ALA A 167 6.06 9.41 17.93
C ALA A 167 5.87 10.52 18.96
N THR A 168 4.64 10.69 19.45
CA THR A 168 4.29 11.73 20.42
C THR A 168 4.96 11.48 21.78
N GLN A 169 4.94 10.24 22.28
CA GLN A 169 5.62 9.86 23.51
C GLN A 169 7.14 10.14 23.46
N TYR A 170 7.75 9.93 22.28
CA TYR A 170 9.17 10.25 22.11
C TYR A 170 9.43 11.75 22.26
N LEU A 171 8.65 12.62 21.63
CA LEU A 171 8.78 14.07 21.79
C LEU A 171 8.57 14.51 23.24
N LEU A 172 7.57 13.95 23.91
CA LEU A 172 7.31 14.21 25.34
C LEU A 172 8.52 13.79 26.22
N LYS A 173 9.17 12.66 25.90
CA LYS A 173 10.40 12.20 26.56
C LYS A 173 11.60 13.10 26.27
N GLN A 174 11.63 13.80 25.13
CA GLN A 174 12.63 14.81 24.81
C GLN A 174 12.35 16.19 25.45
N GLY A 175 11.33 16.29 26.29
CA GLY A 175 10.99 17.52 27.02
C GLY A 175 10.03 18.47 26.29
N HIS A 176 9.55 18.12 25.10
CA HIS A 176 8.54 18.92 24.40
C HIS A 176 7.19 18.84 25.12
N ARG A 177 6.48 19.97 25.20
CA ARG A 177 5.13 20.07 25.78
C ARG A 177 4.14 20.76 24.82
N HIS A 178 4.63 21.58 23.91
CA HIS A 178 3.87 22.26 22.87
C HIS A 178 4.10 21.56 21.52
N ILE A 179 3.37 20.47 21.31
CA ILE A 179 3.53 19.58 20.17
C ILE A 179 2.34 19.77 19.25
N ALA A 180 2.55 20.22 18.01
CA ALA A 180 1.50 20.29 17.01
C ALA A 180 1.32 18.95 16.27
N CYS A 181 0.14 18.72 15.71
CA CYS A 181 -0.19 17.57 14.88
C CYS A 181 -0.64 18.04 13.50
N LEU A 182 0.08 17.64 12.45
CA LEU A 182 -0.35 17.79 11.07
C LEU A 182 -1.07 16.51 10.65
N SER A 183 -2.39 16.56 10.65
CA SER A 183 -3.27 15.43 10.32
C SER A 183 -3.61 15.41 8.83
N SER A 184 -4.05 14.25 8.32
CA SER A 184 -4.58 14.17 6.97
C SER A 184 -6.01 14.71 6.88
N SER A 185 -6.32 15.38 5.76
CA SER A 185 -7.69 15.79 5.41
C SER A 185 -8.56 14.60 4.96
N HIS A 186 -7.96 13.45 4.62
CA HIS A 186 -8.71 12.26 4.25
C HIS A 186 -9.44 11.68 5.46
N THR A 187 -10.76 11.48 5.31
CA THR A 187 -11.62 10.88 6.34
C THR A 187 -11.53 9.36 6.31
N ILE A 188 -10.33 8.83 6.54
CA ILE A 188 -10.04 7.40 6.55
C ILE A 188 -9.61 6.96 7.95
N GLU A 189 -9.70 5.66 8.19
CA GLU A 189 -9.37 5.05 9.49
C GLU A 189 -7.96 5.42 9.98
N ASP A 190 -6.97 5.43 9.09
CA ASP A 190 -5.58 5.74 9.42
C ASP A 190 -5.44 7.15 10.01
N SER A 191 -6.13 8.15 9.42
CA SER A 191 -6.13 9.53 9.91
C SER A 191 -6.72 9.60 11.32
N THR A 192 -7.86 8.96 11.53
CA THR A 192 -8.53 8.91 12.84
C THR A 192 -7.66 8.22 13.88
N GLN A 193 -7.06 7.08 13.55
CA GLN A 193 -6.23 6.33 14.48
C GLN A 193 -4.92 7.04 14.81
N ARG A 194 -4.24 7.66 13.83
CA ARG A 194 -3.01 8.43 14.08
C ARG A 194 -3.31 9.65 14.96
N LEU A 195 -4.40 10.38 14.71
CA LEU A 195 -4.83 11.48 15.55
C LEU A 195 -5.17 11.02 16.98
N ALA A 196 -5.86 9.88 17.11
CA ALA A 196 -6.15 9.31 18.43
C ALA A 196 -4.87 8.95 19.18
N GLY A 197 -3.89 8.31 18.53
CA GLY A 197 -2.61 7.99 19.16
C GLY A 197 -1.82 9.20 19.65
N TYR A 198 -1.85 10.31 18.88
CA TYR A 198 -1.30 11.59 19.34
C TYR A 198 -2.00 12.10 20.62
N ARG A 199 -3.34 12.12 20.62
CA ARG A 199 -4.12 12.58 21.78
C ARG A 199 -3.91 11.69 23.01
N ASP A 200 -3.85 10.35 22.82
CA ASP A 200 -3.60 9.42 23.91
C ASP A 200 -2.27 9.70 24.62
N ALA A 201 -1.20 9.90 23.83
CA ALA A 201 0.12 10.17 24.39
C ALA A 201 0.18 11.48 25.18
N LEU A 202 -0.52 12.52 24.70
CA LEU A 202 -0.64 13.80 25.43
C LEU A 202 -1.40 13.59 26.75
N ALA A 203 -2.55 12.92 26.70
CA ALA A 203 -3.36 12.65 27.87
C ALA A 203 -2.61 11.82 28.93
N GLU A 204 -1.89 10.77 28.53
CA GLU A 204 -1.03 9.95 29.41
C GLU A 204 0.06 10.78 30.09
N ALA A 205 0.55 11.85 29.46
CA ALA A 205 1.56 12.75 30.00
C ALA A 205 0.97 13.95 30.79
N GLY A 206 -0.35 14.03 30.95
CA GLY A 206 -1.04 15.17 31.54
C GLY A 206 -0.88 16.47 30.76
N CYS A 207 -0.64 16.38 29.44
CA CYS A 207 -0.54 17.51 28.55
C CYS A 207 -1.90 17.73 27.86
N GLU A 208 -2.59 18.79 28.22
CA GLU A 208 -3.82 19.20 27.53
C GLU A 208 -3.51 20.31 26.53
N LEU A 209 -3.62 20.00 25.23
CA LEU A 209 -3.45 20.97 24.16
C LEU A 209 -4.78 21.20 23.46
N PRO A 210 -5.16 22.48 23.19
CA PRO A 210 -6.37 22.79 22.45
C PRO A 210 -6.28 22.30 20.99
N ASP A 211 -7.43 22.11 20.34
CA ASP A 211 -7.51 21.71 18.94
C ASP A 211 -6.78 22.66 17.97
N ALA A 212 -6.47 23.89 18.40
CA ALA A 212 -5.63 24.83 17.64
C ALA A 212 -4.20 24.30 17.35
N TYR A 213 -3.74 23.27 18.06
CA TYR A 213 -2.49 22.58 17.76
C TYR A 213 -2.62 21.52 16.64
N ILE A 214 -3.81 21.34 16.10
CA ILE A 214 -4.08 20.34 15.05
C ILE A 214 -4.45 21.08 13.76
N ALA A 215 -3.71 20.83 12.68
CA ALA A 215 -4.04 21.30 11.34
C ALA A 215 -4.13 20.13 10.38
N ALA A 216 -5.14 20.12 9.51
CA ALA A 216 -5.33 19.09 8.51
C ALA A 216 -4.91 19.58 7.11
N GLY A 217 -4.31 18.68 6.32
CA GLY A 217 -3.92 18.93 4.94
C GLY A 217 -3.94 17.66 4.12
N GLU A 218 -3.85 17.76 2.81
CA GLU A 218 -3.65 16.61 1.93
C GLU A 218 -2.36 15.89 2.33
N PRO A 219 -2.30 14.53 2.25
CA PRO A 219 -1.14 13.75 2.71
C PRO A 219 0.06 13.81 1.73
N VAL A 220 0.34 14.99 1.21
CA VAL A 220 1.44 15.36 0.30
C VAL A 220 2.25 16.52 0.88
N ALA A 221 3.39 16.87 0.27
CA ALA A 221 4.25 17.95 0.79
C ALA A 221 3.53 19.30 0.85
N GLU A 222 2.78 19.65 -0.18
CA GLU A 222 2.01 20.91 -0.25
C GLU A 222 0.94 20.98 0.86
N GLY A 223 0.31 19.85 1.20
CA GLY A 223 -0.63 19.80 2.33
C GLY A 223 0.08 19.95 3.67
N GLY A 224 1.30 19.45 3.79
CA GLY A 224 2.18 19.69 4.94
C GLY A 224 2.58 21.17 5.08
N GLU A 225 2.91 21.83 3.97
CA GLU A 225 3.20 23.26 3.93
C GLU A 225 2.00 24.09 4.38
N ALA A 226 0.82 23.81 3.84
CA ALA A 226 -0.41 24.51 4.21
C ALA A 226 -0.75 24.34 5.70
N ALA A 227 -0.68 23.10 6.21
CA ALA A 227 -0.97 22.78 7.60
C ALA A 227 0.05 23.45 8.56
N MET A 228 1.35 23.41 8.24
CA MET A 228 2.38 24.05 9.06
C MET A 228 2.26 25.56 9.06
N SER A 229 1.97 26.17 7.91
CA SER A 229 1.72 27.61 7.80
C SER A 229 0.52 28.05 8.66
N ALA A 230 -0.54 27.25 8.67
CA ALA A 230 -1.70 27.50 9.55
C ALA A 230 -1.30 27.45 11.03
N ILE A 231 -0.52 26.47 11.46
CA ILE A 231 -0.03 26.39 12.85
C ILE A 231 0.83 27.59 13.21
N LEU A 232 1.79 27.98 12.37
CA LEU A 232 2.67 29.13 12.65
C LEU A 232 1.91 30.46 12.72
N SER A 233 0.86 30.63 11.91
CA SER A 233 0.03 31.83 11.90
C SER A 233 -0.70 32.10 13.23
N LEU A 234 -0.91 31.06 14.03
CA LEU A 234 -1.57 31.17 15.33
C LEU A 234 -0.63 31.65 16.43
N SER A 235 0.67 31.85 16.15
CA SER A 235 1.68 32.31 17.13
C SER A 235 1.70 31.46 18.41
N LEU A 236 1.36 30.16 18.30
CA LEU A 236 1.43 29.23 19.41
C LEU A 236 2.91 28.92 19.72
N PRO A 237 3.29 28.63 20.97
CA PRO A 237 4.68 28.32 21.35
C PRO A 237 5.07 26.89 20.96
N VAL A 238 4.80 26.49 19.70
CA VAL A 238 5.08 25.16 19.19
C VAL A 238 6.59 24.90 19.19
N THR A 239 6.99 23.78 19.75
CA THR A 239 8.39 23.33 19.80
C THR A 239 8.61 22.00 19.08
N ALA A 240 7.55 21.29 18.73
CA ALA A 240 7.63 20.05 17.98
C ALA A 240 6.37 19.81 17.15
N VAL A 241 6.50 18.97 16.12
CA VAL A 241 5.44 18.58 15.20
C VAL A 241 5.45 17.07 15.00
N VAL A 242 4.28 16.45 15.10
CA VAL A 242 4.01 15.10 14.60
C VAL A 242 3.23 15.23 13.31
N ALA A 243 3.81 14.78 12.20
CA ALA A 243 3.17 14.82 10.90
C ALA A 243 2.52 13.47 10.56
N TYR A 244 1.41 13.53 9.83
CA TYR A 244 0.67 12.35 9.38
C TYR A 244 1.55 11.38 8.60
N ASN A 245 2.39 11.90 7.68
CA ASN A 245 3.36 11.10 6.94
C ASN A 245 4.66 11.89 6.69
N ASP A 246 5.65 11.23 6.08
CA ASP A 246 6.96 11.84 5.81
C ASP A 246 6.89 12.97 4.75
N PHE A 247 5.93 12.92 3.81
CA PHE A 247 5.75 13.98 2.82
C PHE A 247 5.21 15.24 3.46
N MET A 248 4.20 15.15 4.33
CA MET A 248 3.72 16.30 5.10
C MET A 248 4.81 16.84 6.04
N ALA A 249 5.65 15.95 6.61
CA ALA A 249 6.80 16.38 7.41
C ALA A 249 7.82 17.16 6.57
N ALA A 250 8.08 16.75 5.33
CA ALA A 250 8.97 17.45 4.40
C ALA A 250 8.41 18.86 4.07
N GLY A 251 7.12 18.97 3.78
CA GLY A 251 6.46 20.27 3.58
C GLY A 251 6.54 21.16 4.81
N ALA A 252 6.33 20.58 6.00
CA ALA A 252 6.48 21.32 7.26
C ALA A 252 7.90 21.88 7.45
N LEU A 253 8.94 21.07 7.14
CA LEU A 253 10.34 21.51 7.22
C LEU A 253 10.62 22.67 6.26
N SER A 254 10.07 22.64 5.04
CA SER A 254 10.18 23.74 4.07
C SER A 254 9.60 25.05 4.62
N VAL A 255 8.42 24.99 5.27
CA VAL A 255 7.78 26.17 5.88
C VAL A 255 8.55 26.68 7.10
N ILE A 256 9.07 25.79 7.94
CA ILE A 256 9.90 26.15 9.09
C ILE A 256 11.10 26.97 8.61
N GLU A 257 11.84 26.47 7.61
CA GLU A 257 13.00 27.14 7.04
C GLU A 257 12.63 28.48 6.38
N ALA A 258 11.55 28.51 5.59
CA ALA A 258 11.09 29.73 4.91
C ALA A 258 10.69 30.86 5.89
N ASN A 259 10.33 30.53 7.14
CA ASN A 259 10.05 31.48 8.21
C ASN A 259 11.29 31.84 9.06
N GLY A 260 12.49 31.42 8.65
CA GLY A 260 13.73 31.71 9.36
C GLY A 260 13.91 30.92 10.66
N LEU A 261 13.13 29.84 10.82
CA LEU A 261 13.25 28.88 11.92
C LEU A 261 14.06 27.66 11.47
N HIS A 262 14.65 26.96 12.41
CA HIS A 262 15.49 25.79 12.13
C HIS A 262 14.94 24.53 12.79
N ALA A 263 14.97 23.43 12.05
CA ALA A 263 14.71 22.10 12.60
C ALA A 263 16.05 21.35 12.73
N PRO A 264 16.32 20.75 13.90
CA PRO A 264 15.44 20.57 15.07
C PRO A 264 15.54 21.68 16.14
N GLU A 265 16.38 22.71 15.95
CA GLU A 265 16.77 23.69 16.97
C GLU A 265 15.58 24.46 17.52
N ASP A 266 14.74 25.01 16.65
CA ASP A 266 13.50 25.74 17.03
C ASP A 266 12.32 24.79 17.12
N ILE A 267 12.13 23.95 16.09
CA ILE A 267 10.98 23.04 16.01
C ILE A 267 11.47 21.64 15.60
N SER A 268 11.28 20.67 16.47
CA SER A 268 11.51 19.25 16.16
C SER A 268 10.38 18.67 15.31
N VAL A 269 10.69 17.78 14.35
CA VAL A 269 9.69 17.19 13.46
C VAL A 269 9.82 15.67 13.43
N ILE A 270 8.68 14.97 13.58
CA ILE A 270 8.58 13.50 13.39
C ILE A 270 7.58 13.23 12.28
N GLY A 271 7.96 12.35 11.35
CA GLY A 271 7.12 11.83 10.28
C GLY A 271 6.52 10.46 10.58
N PHE A 272 5.95 9.87 9.54
CA PHE A 272 5.41 8.51 9.53
C PHE A 272 5.64 7.90 8.15
N ASP A 273 5.91 6.60 8.05
CA ASP A 273 6.12 5.69 6.93
C ASP A 273 7.57 5.17 6.82
N ASP A 274 8.59 5.92 7.20
CA ASP A 274 10.02 5.68 6.91
C ASP A 274 10.29 5.55 5.40
N SER A 275 9.64 6.42 4.64
CA SER A 275 9.76 6.50 3.20
C SER A 275 11.16 6.97 2.76
N MET A 276 11.42 6.91 1.45
CA MET A 276 12.73 7.31 0.92
C MET A 276 13.06 8.78 1.23
N ILE A 277 12.08 9.67 1.21
CA ILE A 277 12.29 11.10 1.49
C ILE A 277 12.86 11.33 2.90
N ALA A 278 12.43 10.57 3.91
CA ALA A 278 12.91 10.69 5.28
C ALA A 278 14.42 10.53 5.45
N ARG A 279 15.07 9.84 4.50
CA ARG A 279 16.50 9.55 4.53
C ARG A 279 17.36 10.62 3.87
N TYR A 280 16.77 11.41 2.97
CA TYR A 280 17.51 12.33 2.09
C TYR A 280 17.20 13.80 2.31
N ILE A 281 16.09 14.17 2.96
CA ILE A 281 15.84 15.57 3.39
C ILE A 281 16.77 15.99 4.52
N GLN A 282 16.91 17.29 4.72
CA GLN A 282 17.71 17.87 5.80
C GLN A 282 16.81 18.70 6.72
N PRO A 283 16.89 18.44 8.04
CA PRO A 283 17.58 17.33 8.72
C PRO A 283 16.96 15.97 8.33
N ARG A 284 17.75 14.87 8.37
CA ARG A 284 17.20 13.53 8.14
C ARG A 284 16.08 13.26 9.14
N LEU A 285 14.93 12.82 8.64
CA LEU A 285 13.69 12.77 9.40
C LEU A 285 13.62 11.57 10.35
N THR A 286 13.45 11.83 11.64
CA THR A 286 12.97 10.85 12.62
C THR A 286 11.52 10.52 12.25
N THR A 287 11.16 9.25 12.20
CA THR A 287 9.87 8.81 11.66
C THR A 287 9.43 7.48 12.26
N ILE A 288 8.17 7.14 12.08
CA ILE A 288 7.64 5.81 12.38
C ILE A 288 7.77 4.94 11.14
N ARG A 289 8.42 3.79 11.25
CA ARG A 289 8.50 2.83 10.14
C ARG A 289 7.18 2.11 9.96
N TYR A 290 6.64 2.24 8.77
CA TYR A 290 5.57 1.45 8.21
C TYR A 290 6.19 0.37 7.31
N PRO A 291 6.15 -0.92 7.68
CA PRO A 291 6.83 -1.96 6.92
C PRO A 291 6.02 -2.39 5.69
N VAL A 292 5.67 -1.43 4.81
CA VAL A 292 4.76 -1.62 3.67
C VAL A 292 5.20 -2.75 2.74
N ASP A 293 6.52 -2.91 2.52
CA ASP A 293 7.07 -3.98 1.68
C ASP A 293 6.75 -5.35 2.28
N MET A 294 7.00 -5.55 3.57
CA MET A 294 6.72 -6.81 4.27
C MET A 294 5.21 -7.10 4.32
N MET A 295 4.41 -6.06 4.54
CA MET A 295 2.95 -6.19 4.57
C MET A 295 2.41 -6.60 3.20
N ALA A 296 2.90 -5.97 2.11
CA ALA A 296 2.51 -6.29 0.75
C ALA A 296 2.94 -7.70 0.34
N GLN A 297 4.17 -8.11 0.69
CA GLN A 297 4.64 -9.49 0.48
C GLN A 297 3.75 -10.49 1.21
N THR A 298 3.46 -10.27 2.49
CA THR A 298 2.59 -11.14 3.29
C THR A 298 1.17 -11.20 2.71
N ALA A 299 0.58 -10.06 2.34
CA ALA A 299 -0.75 -10.01 1.77
C ALA A 299 -0.82 -10.76 0.43
N THR A 300 0.20 -10.61 -0.42
CA THR A 300 0.24 -11.27 -1.73
C THR A 300 0.44 -12.79 -1.59
N GLN A 301 1.34 -13.22 -0.70
CA GLN A 301 1.54 -14.64 -0.38
C GLN A 301 0.26 -15.28 0.17
N LEU A 302 -0.42 -14.57 1.07
CA LEU A 302 -1.70 -15.01 1.64
C LEU A 302 -2.76 -15.17 0.55
N ALA A 303 -2.92 -14.16 -0.33
CA ALA A 303 -3.89 -14.20 -1.40
C ALA A 303 -3.64 -15.37 -2.38
N LEU A 304 -2.37 -15.61 -2.74
CA LEU A 304 -1.97 -16.73 -3.61
C LEU A 304 -2.20 -18.10 -2.94
N ALA A 305 -1.94 -18.22 -1.65
CA ALA A 305 -2.19 -19.46 -0.91
C ALA A 305 -3.69 -19.75 -0.81
N LEU A 306 -4.52 -18.73 -0.58
CA LEU A 306 -5.98 -18.87 -0.61
C LEU A 306 -6.49 -19.31 -2.00
N ALA A 307 -5.92 -18.74 -3.07
CA ALA A 307 -6.24 -19.13 -4.45
C ALA A 307 -5.90 -20.62 -4.74
N SER A 308 -4.87 -21.13 -4.09
CA SER A 308 -4.42 -22.54 -4.23
C SER A 308 -5.09 -23.48 -3.24
N SER A 309 -6.08 -23.03 -2.48
CA SER A 309 -6.73 -23.79 -1.39
C SER A 309 -5.74 -24.35 -0.36
N GLN A 310 -4.60 -23.69 -0.18
CA GLN A 310 -3.62 -24.05 0.83
C GLN A 310 -4.05 -23.48 2.19
N THR A 311 -3.96 -24.31 3.22
CA THR A 311 -4.19 -23.85 4.58
C THR A 311 -2.91 -23.14 5.07
N LEU A 312 -3.01 -21.85 5.37
CA LEU A 312 -1.91 -21.14 6.01
C LEU A 312 -1.86 -21.45 7.49
N PRO A 313 -0.67 -21.68 8.05
CA PRO A 313 -0.52 -22.07 9.46
C PRO A 313 -0.66 -20.92 10.45
N PHE A 314 -0.93 -19.67 10.02
CA PHE A 314 -0.98 -18.51 10.93
C PHE A 314 -2.03 -17.46 10.51
N CYS A 315 -2.46 -16.69 11.50
CA CYS A 315 -3.24 -15.48 11.29
C CYS A 315 -2.31 -14.38 10.76
N PRO A 316 -2.73 -13.59 9.74
CA PRO A 316 -1.93 -12.48 9.25
C PRO A 316 -1.60 -11.50 10.39
N PRO A 317 -0.36 -11.00 10.47
CA PRO A 317 0.03 -10.15 11.58
C PRO A 317 -0.58 -8.76 11.47
N CYS A 318 -1.03 -8.21 12.62
CA CYS A 318 -1.05 -6.77 12.79
C CYS A 318 0.39 -6.33 13.11
N TYR A 319 1.02 -5.62 12.19
CA TYR A 319 2.39 -5.19 12.33
C TYR A 319 2.53 -4.11 13.40
N THR A 320 3.55 -4.24 14.23
CA THR A 320 3.89 -3.23 15.23
C THR A 320 4.77 -2.15 14.63
N PRO A 321 4.40 -0.87 14.72
CA PRO A 321 5.22 0.23 14.22
C PRO A 321 6.50 0.39 15.04
N VAL A 322 7.57 0.88 14.40
CA VAL A 322 8.88 1.10 15.01
C VAL A 322 9.33 2.54 14.80
N LEU A 323 9.73 3.22 15.89
CA LEU A 323 10.34 4.54 15.78
C LEU A 323 11.77 4.44 15.25
N VAL A 324 12.07 5.19 14.19
CA VAL A 324 13.38 5.29 13.56
C VAL A 324 13.96 6.67 13.87
N LEU A 325 14.98 6.69 14.72
CA LEU A 325 15.63 7.93 15.13
C LEU A 325 16.63 8.41 14.07
N ARG A 326 16.56 9.73 13.77
CA ARG A 326 17.48 10.45 12.90
C ARG A 326 17.80 11.82 13.50
N HIS A 327 17.81 12.88 12.70
CA HIS A 327 18.38 14.18 13.11
C HIS A 327 17.32 15.29 13.31
N SER A 328 16.06 15.03 13.05
CA SER A 328 14.98 16.06 13.06
C SER A 328 14.35 16.30 14.43
N VAL A 329 14.93 15.71 15.48
CA VAL A 329 14.44 15.91 16.86
C VAL A 329 15.61 16.22 17.77
N MET A 330 15.47 17.26 18.59
CA MET A 330 16.42 17.68 19.62
C MET A 330 15.76 17.62 21.01
N SER A 331 16.56 17.33 22.03
CA SER A 331 16.11 17.37 23.43
C SER A 331 15.93 18.81 23.91
N ARG A 332 14.87 19.06 24.66
CA ARG A 332 14.62 20.34 25.39
C ARG A 332 15.07 20.32 26.83
N PHE A 333 15.64 19.24 27.28
CA PHE A 333 16.31 19.20 28.57
C PHE A 333 17.69 19.85 28.42
N SER A 334 17.89 20.98 29.09
CA SER A 334 19.19 21.64 29.27
C SER A 334 20.03 20.93 30.34
#